data_7c73f3892be4b44fccc75b01f5e74cae
#
_entry.id   7c73f3892be4b44fccc75b01f5e74cae
#
_cell.length_a   1.000
_cell.length_b   1.000
_cell.length_c   1.000
_cell.angle_alpha   90.00
_cell.angle_beta   90.00
_cell.angle_gamma   90.00
#
_symmetry.space_group_name_H-M   'P 1'
#
loop_
_entity.id
_entity.type
_entity.pdbx_description
1 polymer ?
#
loop_
_entity_poly.entity_id
_entity_poly.type
_entity_poly.pdbx_seq_one_letter_code
_entity_poly.pdbx_strand_id
1 'polypeptide(L)'
;MPAFAPDTLAQWTGGRWTATPGSPLTGFAIDTRAVRAGQVFVALKTDQRDGHEFLAAAQAAGAGAALVAAPDSAVALPQLVVADPLAAFQAVARAHRRLFSRPVVGISGSAGKTSTKNLLALLLGGDAGGVLATEGNLNNHLGVPLTLTRLDPATHAFAVIEAGISAPGEMRPLADMIGPDVSLITLVAPAHTQALGGVDGVAREKAVLPAATRAAGVAIFPKQAAEFAAFHELGVRTMVVEPAAVIRPAEPPKDTVYFAVTQRGDSTAIALAYGPPPPLGFTLRRVTDGMAQNAALALCAALWLGVPRETIQARLAGWQPAKLRGEIRREDGRLLYLDCYNANPASMADALATFAAIAPADEPRLYVIGCMEELGPDAPAHHRQLGRRLPLRECDRLFVVGTFAHEVCAGVLDQNDFTRQIQMVSSLEPVAACLADWRGPVFLKGSRRYRLERVLEGQTSLPLPC
;
A
#
# COMPACT_ATOMS: atom_id res chain seq x y z
N MET A 1 8.93 22.37 8.28
CA MET A 1 9.17 21.07 8.98
C MET A 1 9.03 21.32 10.47
N PRO A 2 8.46 20.36 11.22
CA PRO A 2 8.31 20.52 12.67
C PRO A 2 9.68 20.66 13.35
N ALA A 3 9.71 21.41 14.43
CA ALA A 3 10.89 21.58 15.26
C ALA A 3 10.71 20.82 16.58
N PHE A 4 11.73 20.08 16.99
CA PHE A 4 11.74 19.28 18.20
C PHE A 4 12.74 19.88 19.22
N ALA A 5 12.22 20.37 20.34
CA ALA A 5 13.06 20.85 21.42
C ALA A 5 13.80 19.66 22.08
N PRO A 6 15.10 19.79 22.41
CA PRO A 6 15.87 18.72 23.04
C PRO A 6 15.25 18.19 24.33
N ASP A 7 14.74 19.06 25.19
CA ASP A 7 14.11 18.67 26.45
C ASP A 7 12.83 17.86 26.22
N THR A 8 12.05 18.22 25.20
CA THR A 8 10.84 17.51 24.82
C THR A 8 11.17 16.08 24.33
N LEU A 9 12.24 15.93 23.54
CA LEU A 9 12.69 14.61 23.09
C LEU A 9 13.16 13.75 24.26
N ALA A 10 13.93 14.32 25.20
CA ALA A 10 14.35 13.60 26.41
C ALA A 10 13.14 13.16 27.24
N GLN A 11 12.13 14.02 27.41
CA GLN A 11 10.90 13.70 28.13
C GLN A 11 10.10 12.58 27.44
N TRP A 12 9.92 12.63 26.11
CA TRP A 12 9.11 11.64 25.39
C TRP A 12 9.76 10.27 25.31
N THR A 13 11.10 10.24 25.36
CA THR A 13 11.87 8.99 25.23
C THR A 13 12.33 8.43 26.58
N GLY A 14 12.30 9.22 27.65
CA GLY A 14 12.96 8.91 28.91
C GLY A 14 14.50 8.89 28.81
N GLY A 15 15.04 9.42 27.72
CA GLY A 15 16.48 9.43 27.43
C GLY A 15 17.23 10.59 28.11
N ARG A 16 18.56 10.50 28.04
CA ARG A 16 19.46 11.52 28.59
C ARG A 16 20.47 11.96 27.52
N TRP A 17 20.61 13.26 27.34
CA TRP A 17 21.57 13.84 26.43
C TRP A 17 23.02 13.72 26.96
N THR A 18 23.97 13.38 26.08
CA THR A 18 25.42 13.51 26.37
C THR A 18 25.85 14.99 26.41
N ALA A 19 25.28 15.79 25.52
CA ALA A 19 25.35 17.23 25.48
C ALA A 19 24.05 17.75 24.88
N THR A 20 23.41 18.75 25.45
CA THR A 20 22.17 19.32 24.94
C THR A 20 22.41 20.03 23.60
N PRO A 21 21.68 19.70 22.52
CA PRO A 21 21.76 20.44 21.25
C PRO A 21 21.44 21.94 21.47
N GLY A 22 22.26 22.82 20.87
CA GLY A 22 22.09 24.27 20.99
C GLY A 22 20.91 24.85 20.19
N SER A 23 20.25 24.05 19.37
CA SER A 23 19.11 24.46 18.51
C SER A 23 18.07 23.35 18.43
N PRO A 24 16.79 23.70 18.18
CA PRO A 24 15.76 22.70 17.89
C PRO A 24 16.12 21.83 16.71
N LEU A 25 15.73 20.55 16.78
CA LEU A 25 16.02 19.55 15.76
C LEU A 25 14.89 19.49 14.72
N THR A 26 15.21 19.25 13.44
CA THR A 26 14.30 19.46 12.30
C THR A 26 13.64 18.19 11.77
N GLY A 27 13.69 17.09 12.51
CA GLY A 27 13.11 15.81 12.12
C GLY A 27 14.06 14.64 12.35
N PHE A 28 13.81 13.52 11.69
CA PHE A 28 14.52 12.26 11.92
C PHE A 28 14.98 11.61 10.62
N ALA A 29 16.09 10.87 10.69
CA ALA A 29 16.59 10.04 9.61
C ALA A 29 17.11 8.71 10.17
N ILE A 30 16.92 7.61 9.42
CA ILE A 30 17.41 6.26 9.74
C ILE A 30 18.48 5.79 8.74
N ASP A 31 18.82 6.60 7.75
CA ASP A 31 19.82 6.34 6.72
C ASP A 31 20.68 7.59 6.58
N THR A 32 21.99 7.45 6.77
CA THR A 32 22.94 8.58 6.70
C THR A 32 22.95 9.27 5.34
N ARG A 33 22.66 8.55 4.26
CA ARG A 33 22.54 9.10 2.90
C ARG A 33 21.36 10.04 2.71
N ALA A 34 20.35 9.94 3.58
CA ALA A 34 19.13 10.74 3.57
C ALA A 34 19.11 11.80 4.67
N VAL A 35 20.11 11.89 5.50
CA VAL A 35 20.23 12.90 6.57
C VAL A 35 20.22 14.31 5.96
N ARG A 36 19.42 15.19 6.55
CA ARG A 36 19.40 16.62 6.27
C ARG A 36 19.91 17.39 7.49
N ALA A 37 20.43 18.59 7.27
CA ALA A 37 20.96 19.43 8.34
C ALA A 37 19.96 19.61 9.49
N GLY A 38 20.44 19.40 10.72
CA GLY A 38 19.65 19.54 11.94
C GLY A 38 18.73 18.37 12.29
N GLN A 39 18.70 17.28 11.51
CA GLN A 39 17.92 16.09 11.87
C GLN A 39 18.60 15.23 12.95
N VAL A 40 17.78 14.44 13.64
CA VAL A 40 18.23 13.37 14.53
C VAL A 40 18.46 12.11 13.73
N PHE A 41 19.69 11.59 13.73
CA PHE A 41 19.98 10.27 13.20
C PHE A 41 19.59 9.20 14.23
N VAL A 42 18.75 8.25 13.84
CA VAL A 42 18.34 7.14 14.72
C VAL A 42 19.27 5.94 14.48
N ALA A 43 20.13 5.60 15.44
CA ALA A 43 21.08 4.52 15.35
C ALA A 43 20.39 3.17 15.64
N LEU A 44 19.73 2.61 14.63
CA LEU A 44 19.02 1.34 14.73
C LEU A 44 20.00 0.17 14.64
N LYS A 45 19.74 -0.87 15.44
CA LYS A 45 20.48 -2.13 15.39
C LYS A 45 19.57 -3.22 14.81
N THR A 46 20.11 -3.97 13.86
CA THR A 46 19.50 -5.15 13.26
C THR A 46 20.47 -6.32 13.35
N ASP A 47 20.06 -7.52 12.99
CA ASP A 47 20.94 -8.71 12.97
C ASP A 47 22.12 -8.57 12.03
N GLN A 48 22.02 -7.71 11.01
CA GLN A 48 23.04 -7.55 9.96
C GLN A 48 23.83 -6.25 10.05
N ARG A 49 23.35 -5.24 10.81
CA ARG A 49 23.97 -3.90 10.86
C ARG A 49 23.73 -3.25 12.20
N ASP A 50 24.74 -2.54 12.70
CA ASP A 50 24.62 -1.67 13.85
C ASP A 50 24.70 -0.19 13.40
N GLY A 51 23.61 0.54 13.61
CA GLY A 51 23.51 1.96 13.26
C GLY A 51 24.52 2.85 13.99
N HIS A 52 25.04 2.41 15.14
CA HIS A 52 26.06 3.15 15.91
C HIS A 52 27.36 3.30 15.14
N GLU A 53 27.71 2.38 14.23
CA GLU A 53 28.89 2.47 13.37
C GLU A 53 28.83 3.66 12.38
N PHE A 54 27.66 4.25 12.19
CA PHE A 54 27.42 5.34 11.24
C PHE A 54 27.30 6.72 11.88
N LEU A 55 27.57 6.88 13.18
CA LEU A 55 27.45 8.16 13.89
C LEU A 55 28.36 9.24 13.29
N ALA A 56 29.60 8.92 12.97
CA ALA A 56 30.53 9.85 12.33
C ALA A 56 30.06 10.27 10.93
N ALA A 57 29.50 9.32 10.14
CA ALA A 57 28.93 9.59 8.84
C ALA A 57 27.67 10.49 8.94
N ALA A 58 26.82 10.25 9.95
CA ALA A 58 25.66 11.09 10.24
C ALA A 58 26.06 12.52 10.60
N GLN A 59 27.10 12.69 11.44
CA GLN A 59 27.67 14.01 11.77
C GLN A 59 28.20 14.71 10.51
N ALA A 60 28.97 14.01 9.69
CA ALA A 60 29.50 14.56 8.43
C ALA A 60 28.39 14.95 7.44
N ALA A 61 27.24 14.26 7.46
CA ALA A 61 26.06 14.58 6.67
C ALA A 61 25.23 15.76 7.25
N GLY A 62 25.62 16.31 8.41
CA GLY A 62 24.97 17.47 9.02
C GLY A 62 23.86 17.13 10.01
N ALA A 63 23.82 15.92 10.56
CA ALA A 63 22.91 15.59 11.66
C ALA A 63 23.12 16.59 12.83
N GLY A 64 22.02 17.04 13.41
CA GLY A 64 22.04 17.91 14.59
C GLY A 64 22.19 17.14 15.91
N ALA A 65 21.82 15.85 15.90
CA ALA A 65 21.91 14.93 17.03
C ALA A 65 21.81 13.48 16.58
N ALA A 66 22.04 12.53 17.49
CA ALA A 66 21.75 11.11 17.29
C ALA A 66 20.91 10.55 18.45
N LEU A 67 20.06 9.58 18.15
CA LEU A 67 19.34 8.72 19.10
C LEU A 67 20.04 7.38 19.16
N VAL A 68 20.59 7.00 20.31
CA VAL A 68 21.52 5.89 20.46
C VAL A 68 21.21 5.03 21.68
N ALA A 69 21.58 3.73 21.66
CA ALA A 69 21.55 2.86 22.83
C ALA A 69 22.85 2.99 23.66
N ALA A 70 23.98 3.20 23.01
CA ALA A 70 25.27 3.39 23.64
C ALA A 70 25.94 4.66 23.04
N PRO A 71 26.41 5.59 23.86
CA PRO A 71 27.06 6.80 23.36
C PRO A 71 28.48 6.51 22.86
N ASP A 72 28.87 7.16 21.78
CA ASP A 72 30.25 7.18 21.28
C ASP A 72 30.89 8.54 21.59
N SER A 73 31.87 8.54 22.53
CA SER A 73 32.58 9.76 22.94
C SER A 73 33.58 10.27 21.89
N ALA A 74 33.90 9.47 20.87
CA ALA A 74 34.78 9.89 19.78
C ALA A 74 34.06 10.76 18.75
N VAL A 75 32.71 10.76 18.76
CA VAL A 75 31.87 11.56 17.83
C VAL A 75 31.30 12.79 18.53
N ALA A 76 31.67 13.98 18.07
CA ALA A 76 31.26 15.26 18.67
C ALA A 76 29.82 15.66 18.31
N LEU A 77 28.92 14.69 18.15
CA LEU A 77 27.49 14.87 17.88
C LEU A 77 26.71 14.71 19.20
N PRO A 78 25.81 15.64 19.58
CA PRO A 78 24.93 15.43 20.72
C PRO A 78 24.15 14.13 20.59
N GLN A 79 24.18 13.28 21.62
CA GLN A 79 23.56 11.95 21.56
C GLN A 79 22.50 11.83 22.66
N LEU A 80 21.29 11.47 22.28
CA LEU A 80 20.19 11.12 23.19
C LEU A 80 20.28 9.63 23.47
N VAL A 81 20.74 9.27 24.68
CA VAL A 81 20.95 7.89 25.11
C VAL A 81 19.65 7.33 25.66
N VAL A 82 19.18 6.23 25.11
CA VAL A 82 17.95 5.51 25.46
C VAL A 82 18.18 4.00 25.56
N ALA A 83 17.30 3.27 26.21
CA ALA A 83 17.42 1.81 26.31
C ALA A 83 17.26 1.10 24.93
N ASP A 84 16.33 1.58 24.11
CA ASP A 84 16.02 1.04 22.78
C ASP A 84 15.70 2.22 21.84
N PRO A 85 16.58 2.48 20.84
CA PRO A 85 16.39 3.56 19.88
C PRO A 85 15.11 3.42 19.02
N LEU A 86 14.69 2.19 18.68
CA LEU A 86 13.46 1.99 17.92
C LEU A 86 12.24 2.32 18.76
N ALA A 87 12.13 1.76 19.97
CA ALA A 87 11.02 2.04 20.87
C ALA A 87 10.94 3.54 21.23
N ALA A 88 12.08 4.20 21.45
CA ALA A 88 12.16 5.63 21.70
C ALA A 88 11.71 6.46 20.50
N PHE A 89 12.12 6.11 19.29
CA PHE A 89 11.69 6.77 18.06
C PHE A 89 10.17 6.63 17.85
N GLN A 90 9.61 5.45 18.08
CA GLN A 90 8.17 5.22 18.04
C GLN A 90 7.42 6.00 19.13
N ALA A 91 8.00 6.15 20.32
CA ALA A 91 7.44 7.00 21.38
C ALA A 91 7.40 8.48 20.97
N VAL A 92 8.46 8.99 20.33
CA VAL A 92 8.48 10.33 19.76
C VAL A 92 7.37 10.52 18.73
N ALA A 93 7.25 9.57 17.77
CA ALA A 93 6.23 9.64 16.73
C ALA A 93 4.81 9.66 17.32
N ARG A 94 4.54 8.80 18.31
CA ARG A 94 3.26 8.73 19.03
C ARG A 94 2.96 10.02 19.80
N ALA A 95 3.94 10.57 20.52
CA ALA A 95 3.78 11.81 21.27
C ALA A 95 3.55 13.00 20.33
N HIS A 96 4.34 13.08 19.25
CA HIS A 96 4.20 14.13 18.25
C HIS A 96 2.83 14.05 17.53
N ARG A 97 2.36 12.84 17.14
CA ARG A 97 1.02 12.62 16.56
C ARG A 97 -0.10 13.14 17.48
N ARG A 98 0.04 13.01 18.78
CA ARG A 98 -0.98 13.50 19.76
C ARG A 98 -1.14 15.01 19.76
N LEU A 99 -0.12 15.75 19.35
CA LEU A 99 -0.16 17.22 19.22
C LEU A 99 -0.88 17.67 17.94
N PHE A 100 -1.08 16.75 16.97
CA PHE A 100 -1.77 17.06 15.75
C PHE A 100 -3.27 16.84 15.93
N SER A 101 -4.04 17.93 15.98
CA SER A 101 -5.48 17.93 16.25
C SER A 101 -6.35 17.74 15.01
N ARG A 102 -5.76 17.77 13.80
CA ARG A 102 -6.48 17.59 12.53
C ARG A 102 -6.63 16.12 12.18
N PRO A 103 -7.55 15.74 11.26
CA PRO A 103 -7.83 14.35 10.98
C PRO A 103 -6.62 13.57 10.43
N VAL A 104 -6.45 12.36 10.95
CA VAL A 104 -5.48 11.37 10.46
C VAL A 104 -6.23 10.12 10.03
N VAL A 105 -6.00 9.71 8.79
CA VAL A 105 -6.55 8.48 8.23
C VAL A 105 -5.50 7.38 8.27
N GLY A 106 -5.81 6.25 8.90
CA GLY A 106 -5.00 5.03 8.87
C GLY A 106 -5.54 4.07 7.81
N ILE A 107 -4.69 3.57 6.92
CA ILE A 107 -5.09 2.65 5.85
C ILE A 107 -4.31 1.34 5.94
N SER A 108 -5.02 0.19 5.96
CA SER A 108 -4.43 -1.14 5.84
C SER A 108 -5.25 -2.03 4.90
N GLY A 109 -4.79 -3.26 4.67
CA GLY A 109 -5.44 -4.27 3.84
C GLY A 109 -4.44 -5.21 3.17
N SER A 110 -4.92 -6.31 2.61
CA SER A 110 -4.09 -7.30 1.92
C SER A 110 -3.63 -6.83 0.54
N ALA A 111 -4.47 -6.03 -0.16
CA ALA A 111 -4.17 -5.42 -1.46
C ALA A 111 -4.75 -4.00 -1.51
N GLY A 112 -4.28 -3.16 -2.44
CA GLY A 112 -4.86 -1.85 -2.72
C GLY A 112 -4.51 -0.72 -1.75
N LYS A 113 -3.79 -0.95 -0.65
CA LYS A 113 -3.41 0.07 0.35
C LYS A 113 -2.85 1.36 -0.26
N THR A 114 -1.77 1.23 -1.02
CA THR A 114 -1.08 2.39 -1.61
C THR A 114 -1.93 3.12 -2.66
N SER A 115 -2.69 2.37 -3.47
CA SER A 115 -3.59 2.97 -4.46
C SER A 115 -4.70 3.77 -3.78
N THR A 116 -5.29 3.21 -2.71
CA THR A 116 -6.32 3.88 -1.91
C THR A 116 -5.76 5.10 -1.17
N LYS A 117 -4.56 4.97 -0.58
CA LYS A 117 -3.85 6.08 0.08
C LYS A 117 -3.60 7.24 -0.89
N ASN A 118 -3.08 6.95 -2.09
CA ASN A 118 -2.80 7.97 -3.09
C ASN A 118 -4.08 8.63 -3.60
N LEU A 119 -5.13 7.83 -3.86
CA LEU A 119 -6.42 8.37 -4.26
C LEU A 119 -7.01 9.25 -3.15
N LEU A 120 -7.08 8.78 -1.91
CA LEU A 120 -7.63 9.56 -0.81
C LEU A 120 -6.82 10.83 -0.55
N ALA A 121 -5.49 10.76 -0.58
CA ALA A 121 -4.65 11.96 -0.45
C ALA A 121 -4.99 13.00 -1.52
N LEU A 122 -5.18 12.59 -2.78
CA LEU A 122 -5.64 13.48 -3.86
C LEU A 122 -7.03 14.05 -3.57
N LEU A 123 -7.98 13.21 -3.11
CA LEU A 123 -9.34 13.65 -2.80
C LEU A 123 -9.39 14.66 -1.65
N LEU A 124 -8.45 14.59 -0.71
CA LEU A 124 -8.29 15.55 0.39
C LEU A 124 -7.54 16.83 -0.02
N GLY A 125 -6.92 16.87 -1.20
CA GLY A 125 -6.25 18.06 -1.75
C GLY A 125 -4.80 17.87 -2.15
N GLY A 126 -4.19 16.72 -1.88
CA GLY A 126 -2.77 16.46 -2.15
C GLY A 126 -1.86 17.41 -1.38
N ASP A 127 -0.62 17.57 -1.83
CA ASP A 127 0.36 18.43 -1.19
C ASP A 127 -0.09 19.90 -1.16
N ALA A 128 -0.72 20.37 -2.24
CA ALA A 128 -1.25 21.72 -2.34
C ALA A 128 -2.39 22.00 -1.30
N GLY A 129 -3.14 20.96 -0.92
CA GLY A 129 -4.16 21.00 0.13
C GLY A 129 -3.63 20.69 1.53
N GLY A 130 -2.31 20.58 1.71
CA GLY A 130 -1.69 20.29 2.98
C GLY A 130 -1.95 18.87 3.47
N VAL A 131 -1.88 17.86 2.59
CA VAL A 131 -2.04 16.46 2.97
C VAL A 131 -0.68 15.80 3.13
N LEU A 132 -0.33 15.37 4.35
CA LEU A 132 0.80 14.47 4.55
C LEU A 132 0.37 13.04 4.24
N ALA A 133 0.99 12.39 3.27
CA ALA A 133 0.76 10.99 2.97
C ALA A 133 2.03 10.15 3.12
N THR A 134 1.90 8.88 3.50
CA THR A 134 3.01 7.93 3.50
C THR A 134 3.69 7.90 2.14
N GLU A 135 5.00 8.15 2.09
CA GLU A 135 5.79 8.09 0.89
C GLU A 135 6.23 6.64 0.58
N GLY A 136 6.18 6.27 -0.70
CA GLY A 136 6.64 4.96 -1.15
C GLY A 136 6.01 3.80 -0.36
N ASN A 137 6.87 2.99 0.26
CA ASN A 137 6.52 1.86 1.10
C ASN A 137 6.90 2.06 2.59
N LEU A 138 6.95 3.32 3.07
CA LEU A 138 7.24 3.65 4.47
C LEU A 138 6.04 3.33 5.39
N ASN A 139 5.54 2.11 5.33
CA ASN A 139 4.32 1.65 5.97
C ASN A 139 4.52 0.66 7.13
N ASN A 140 5.76 0.40 7.52
CA ASN A 140 6.14 -0.54 8.58
C ASN A 140 6.55 0.20 9.88
N HIS A 141 7.07 -0.55 10.85
CA HIS A 141 7.53 -0.07 12.16
C HIS A 141 8.65 0.99 12.12
N LEU A 142 9.31 1.19 10.96
CA LEU A 142 10.30 2.25 10.71
C LEU A 142 9.70 3.41 9.91
N GLY A 143 8.90 3.11 8.91
CA GLY A 143 8.36 4.08 7.97
C GLY A 143 7.21 4.92 8.55
N VAL A 144 6.35 4.29 9.36
CA VAL A 144 5.24 5.01 10.02
C VAL A 144 5.76 6.10 10.96
N PRO A 145 6.72 5.85 11.88
CA PRO A 145 7.27 6.92 12.72
C PRO A 145 8.01 7.98 11.92
N LEU A 146 8.74 7.64 10.85
CA LEU A 146 9.34 8.62 9.94
C LEU A 146 8.30 9.54 9.31
N THR A 147 7.16 8.99 8.90
CA THR A 147 6.06 9.78 8.32
C THR A 147 5.41 10.66 9.38
N LEU A 148 5.07 10.09 10.55
CA LEU A 148 4.37 10.82 11.62
C LEU A 148 5.21 11.97 12.21
N THR A 149 6.52 11.81 12.30
CA THR A 149 7.42 12.89 12.78
C THR A 149 7.53 14.07 11.80
N ARG A 150 6.99 13.95 10.59
CA ARG A 150 6.88 15.03 9.61
C ARG A 150 5.57 15.83 9.71
N LEU A 151 4.62 15.42 10.55
CA LEU A 151 3.37 16.15 10.78
C LEU A 151 3.68 17.57 11.28
N ASP A 152 3.12 18.56 10.60
CA ASP A 152 3.28 19.98 10.93
C ASP A 152 1.90 20.65 10.92
N PRO A 153 1.37 21.03 12.09
CA PRO A 153 0.05 21.66 12.18
C PRO A 153 -0.07 22.98 11.40
N ALA A 154 1.06 23.63 11.10
CA ALA A 154 1.07 24.88 10.33
C ALA A 154 0.84 24.63 8.83
N THR A 155 1.22 23.47 8.31
CA THR A 155 1.18 23.18 6.87
C THR A 155 0.22 22.05 6.50
N HIS A 156 -0.03 21.09 7.43
CA HIS A 156 -0.87 19.94 7.13
C HIS A 156 -2.30 20.11 7.66
N ALA A 157 -3.28 19.93 6.76
CA ALA A 157 -4.71 19.88 7.08
C ALA A 157 -5.17 18.44 7.35
N PHE A 158 -4.52 17.45 6.75
CA PHE A 158 -4.82 16.02 6.88
C PHE A 158 -3.54 15.21 6.87
N ALA A 159 -3.63 13.98 7.41
CA ALA A 159 -2.62 12.95 7.19
C ALA A 159 -3.26 11.64 6.71
N VAL A 160 -2.61 10.94 5.78
CA VAL A 160 -3.04 9.64 5.26
C VAL A 160 -1.88 8.65 5.43
N ILE A 161 -1.99 7.80 6.44
CA ILE A 161 -0.91 6.92 6.88
C ILE A 161 -1.22 5.47 6.48
N GLU A 162 -0.36 4.91 5.64
CA GLU A 162 -0.43 3.50 5.26
C GLU A 162 0.23 2.63 6.35
N ALA A 163 -0.44 1.54 6.78
CA ALA A 163 0.05 0.54 7.72
C ALA A 163 0.12 -0.84 7.05
N GLY A 164 1.33 -1.35 6.87
CA GLY A 164 1.63 -2.67 6.34
C GLY A 164 2.19 -3.59 7.42
N ILE A 165 1.79 -4.86 7.38
CA ILE A 165 2.23 -5.90 8.31
C ILE A 165 2.64 -7.16 7.56
N SER A 166 3.56 -7.91 8.15
CA SER A 166 4.05 -9.20 7.65
C SER A 166 3.99 -10.29 8.73
N ALA A 167 3.97 -9.93 10.01
CA ALA A 167 3.99 -10.83 11.16
C ALA A 167 2.95 -10.48 12.22
N PRO A 168 2.59 -11.43 13.11
CA PRO A 168 1.68 -11.19 14.22
C PRO A 168 2.21 -10.12 15.19
N GLY A 169 1.31 -9.27 15.68
CA GLY A 169 1.61 -8.22 16.65
C GLY A 169 2.15 -6.92 16.05
N GLU A 170 2.46 -6.87 14.75
CA GLU A 170 3.01 -5.68 14.11
C GLU A 170 1.99 -4.53 13.98
N MET A 171 0.69 -4.84 13.82
CA MET A 171 -0.31 -3.79 13.66
C MET A 171 -0.52 -2.98 14.94
N ARG A 172 -0.41 -3.57 16.12
CA ARG A 172 -0.67 -2.85 17.37
C ARG A 172 0.21 -1.60 17.53
N PRO A 173 1.56 -1.69 17.48
CA PRO A 173 2.39 -0.50 17.60
C PRO A 173 2.15 0.52 16.48
N LEU A 174 1.83 0.08 15.25
CA LEU A 174 1.47 0.98 14.16
C LEU A 174 0.17 1.74 14.46
N ALA A 175 -0.87 1.02 14.88
CA ALA A 175 -2.17 1.58 15.22
C ALA A 175 -2.07 2.58 16.40
N ASP A 176 -1.30 2.22 17.43
CA ASP A 176 -1.06 3.07 18.60
C ASP A 176 -0.30 4.37 18.24
N MET A 177 0.62 4.32 17.28
CA MET A 177 1.30 5.51 16.76
C MET A 177 0.38 6.38 15.89
N ILE A 178 -0.40 5.76 14.99
CA ILE A 178 -1.28 6.47 14.06
C ILE A 178 -2.44 7.11 14.81
N GLY A 179 -3.09 6.41 15.76
CA GLY A 179 -4.27 6.88 16.47
C GLY A 179 -5.29 7.49 15.51
N PRO A 180 -5.87 6.69 14.57
CA PRO A 180 -6.62 7.25 13.45
C PRO A 180 -7.94 7.88 13.87
N ASP A 181 -8.31 8.97 13.22
CA ASP A 181 -9.66 9.54 13.28
C ASP A 181 -10.59 8.84 12.27
N VAL A 182 -10.02 8.37 11.15
CA VAL A 182 -10.67 7.46 10.20
C VAL A 182 -9.74 6.29 9.94
N SER A 183 -10.20 5.07 10.13
CA SER A 183 -9.47 3.88 9.68
C SER A 183 -10.13 3.28 8.45
N LEU A 184 -9.31 2.78 7.52
CA LEU A 184 -9.79 2.23 6.27
C LEU A 184 -9.11 0.89 6.01
N ILE A 185 -9.90 -0.17 5.83
CA ILE A 185 -9.44 -1.49 5.40
C ILE A 185 -9.86 -1.71 3.95
N THR A 186 -8.91 -1.96 3.06
CA THR A 186 -9.19 -2.15 1.64
C THR A 186 -9.73 -3.54 1.31
N LEU A 187 -9.09 -4.56 1.87
CA LEU A 187 -9.42 -5.98 1.62
C LEU A 187 -8.79 -6.86 2.70
N VAL A 188 -9.45 -7.95 3.07
CA VAL A 188 -8.89 -9.08 3.82
C VAL A 188 -8.81 -10.28 2.88
N ALA A 189 -7.60 -10.70 2.52
CA ALA A 189 -7.37 -11.82 1.60
C ALA A 189 -6.05 -12.51 1.94
N PRO A 190 -5.78 -13.72 1.42
CA PRO A 190 -4.52 -14.40 1.60
C PRO A 190 -3.34 -13.51 1.19
N ALA A 191 -2.56 -13.09 2.17
CA ALA A 191 -1.31 -12.34 2.05
C ALA A 191 -0.55 -12.52 3.36
N HIS A 192 0.74 -12.86 3.29
CA HIS A 192 1.57 -13.16 4.47
C HIS A 192 0.97 -14.28 5.35
N THR A 193 0.19 -15.19 4.76
CA THR A 193 -0.54 -16.24 5.48
C THR A 193 0.38 -17.23 6.18
N GLN A 194 1.62 -17.38 5.67
CA GLN A 194 2.65 -18.20 6.31
C GLN A 194 2.95 -17.75 7.74
N ALA A 195 3.11 -16.45 7.96
CA ALA A 195 3.42 -15.90 9.27
C ALA A 195 2.17 -15.68 10.13
N LEU A 196 1.04 -15.33 9.51
CA LEU A 196 -0.18 -14.93 10.21
C LEU A 196 -1.15 -16.09 10.53
N GLY A 197 -0.84 -17.33 10.09
CA GLY A 197 -1.66 -18.50 10.39
C GLY A 197 -3.00 -18.51 9.63
N GLY A 198 -2.96 -18.20 8.32
CA GLY A 198 -4.13 -18.22 7.45
C GLY A 198 -4.87 -16.87 7.37
N VAL A 199 -5.99 -16.86 6.62
CA VAL A 199 -6.76 -15.62 6.36
C VAL A 199 -7.43 -15.05 7.59
N ASP A 200 -7.85 -15.90 8.55
CA ASP A 200 -8.40 -15.44 9.83
C ASP A 200 -7.35 -14.73 10.68
N GLY A 201 -6.10 -15.17 10.63
CA GLY A 201 -4.97 -14.48 11.24
C GLY A 201 -4.73 -13.11 10.61
N VAL A 202 -4.78 -13.05 9.29
CA VAL A 202 -4.73 -11.77 8.55
C VAL A 202 -5.87 -10.84 8.98
N ALA A 203 -7.09 -11.35 9.12
CA ALA A 203 -8.26 -10.59 9.57
C ALA A 203 -8.06 -10.05 10.99
N ARG A 204 -7.65 -10.92 11.93
CA ARG A 204 -7.40 -10.51 13.34
C ARG A 204 -6.37 -9.40 13.44
N GLU A 205 -5.26 -9.57 12.73
CA GLU A 205 -4.18 -8.58 12.77
C GLU A 205 -4.61 -7.23 12.15
N LYS A 206 -5.32 -7.26 11.02
CA LYS A 206 -5.80 -6.04 10.36
C LYS A 206 -6.90 -5.33 11.14
N ALA A 207 -7.76 -6.05 11.89
CA ALA A 207 -8.83 -5.48 12.70
C ALA A 207 -8.30 -4.62 13.87
N VAL A 208 -7.02 -4.75 14.23
CA VAL A 208 -6.38 -3.93 15.27
C VAL A 208 -6.36 -2.45 14.88
N LEU A 209 -6.17 -2.11 13.59
CA LEU A 209 -6.17 -0.71 13.15
C LEU A 209 -7.55 -0.05 13.28
N PRO A 210 -8.67 -0.62 12.78
CA PRO A 210 -10.00 -0.08 13.01
C PRO A 210 -10.38 -0.03 14.50
N ALA A 211 -10.02 -1.03 15.31
CA ALA A 211 -10.28 -1.02 16.75
C ALA A 211 -9.55 0.14 17.49
N ALA A 212 -8.47 0.66 16.93
CA ALA A 212 -7.74 1.80 17.48
C ALA A 212 -8.27 3.17 16.99
N THR A 213 -9.37 3.20 16.23
CA THR A 213 -9.99 4.46 15.79
C THR A 213 -10.50 5.23 16.98
N ARG A 214 -10.27 6.55 17.00
CA ARG A 214 -10.71 7.43 18.08
C ARG A 214 -12.25 7.42 18.22
N ALA A 215 -12.77 7.65 19.41
CA ALA A 215 -14.19 7.53 19.74
C ALA A 215 -15.13 8.37 18.85
N ALA A 216 -14.69 9.55 18.40
CA ALA A 216 -15.46 10.42 17.48
C ALA A 216 -15.24 10.07 16.00
N GLY A 217 -14.41 9.07 15.70
CA GLY A 217 -14.04 8.67 14.35
C GLY A 217 -14.93 7.59 13.74
N VAL A 218 -14.49 7.03 12.61
CA VAL A 218 -15.18 5.95 11.91
C VAL A 218 -14.20 4.93 11.35
N ALA A 219 -14.55 3.66 11.44
CA ALA A 219 -13.89 2.55 10.78
C ALA A 219 -14.64 2.18 9.49
N ILE A 220 -13.97 2.31 8.33
CA ILE A 220 -14.56 2.08 7.00
C ILE A 220 -13.92 0.82 6.40
N PHE A 221 -14.74 -0.14 6.00
CA PHE A 221 -14.23 -1.40 5.42
C PHE A 221 -15.28 -2.04 4.49
N PRO A 222 -14.85 -2.92 3.56
CA PRO A 222 -15.77 -3.58 2.65
C PRO A 222 -16.57 -4.67 3.38
N LYS A 223 -17.74 -5.03 2.83
CA LYS A 223 -18.60 -6.12 3.34
C LYS A 223 -17.82 -7.41 3.57
N GLN A 224 -16.91 -7.74 2.67
CA GLN A 224 -16.06 -8.93 2.76
C GLN A 224 -15.22 -8.96 4.05
N ALA A 225 -14.72 -7.81 4.52
CA ALA A 225 -14.00 -7.75 5.80
C ALA A 225 -14.97 -7.93 6.99
N ALA A 226 -16.20 -7.43 6.87
CA ALA A 226 -17.23 -7.60 7.90
C ALA A 226 -17.67 -9.07 8.11
N GLU A 227 -17.33 -9.99 7.20
CA GLU A 227 -17.62 -11.41 7.35
C GLU A 227 -16.72 -12.12 8.38
N PHE A 228 -15.56 -11.52 8.70
CA PHE A 228 -14.64 -12.06 9.69
C PHE A 228 -15.02 -11.62 11.10
N ALA A 229 -15.06 -12.57 12.05
CA ALA A 229 -15.41 -12.32 13.44
C ALA A 229 -14.62 -11.17 14.09
N ALA A 230 -13.36 -10.97 13.67
CA ALA A 230 -12.51 -9.89 14.17
C ALA A 230 -13.04 -8.47 13.89
N PHE A 231 -13.99 -8.31 12.96
CA PHE A 231 -14.60 -7.02 12.62
C PHE A 231 -15.98 -6.81 13.23
N HIS A 232 -16.54 -7.80 13.99
CA HIS A 232 -17.89 -7.68 14.54
C HIS A 232 -17.95 -6.76 15.76
N GLU A 233 -16.91 -6.74 16.59
CA GLU A 233 -16.91 -6.03 17.89
C GLU A 233 -15.72 -5.08 17.99
N LEU A 234 -15.66 -4.09 17.10
CA LEU A 234 -14.56 -3.12 17.09
C LEU A 234 -14.66 -2.06 18.21
N GLY A 235 -15.82 -1.89 18.83
CA GLY A 235 -16.05 -0.88 19.87
C GLY A 235 -16.03 0.56 19.38
N VAL A 236 -16.08 0.77 18.06
CA VAL A 236 -16.05 2.08 17.40
C VAL A 236 -17.17 2.18 16.36
N ARG A 237 -17.49 3.40 15.93
CA ARG A 237 -18.44 3.57 14.82
C ARG A 237 -17.89 2.93 13.55
N THR A 238 -18.73 2.19 12.85
CA THR A 238 -18.38 1.49 11.60
C THR A 238 -19.14 2.03 10.40
N MET A 239 -18.55 1.86 9.21
CA MET A 239 -19.19 2.08 7.92
C MET A 239 -18.81 0.93 6.99
N VAL A 240 -19.76 0.05 6.72
CA VAL A 240 -19.57 -1.08 5.80
C VAL A 240 -19.88 -0.63 4.38
N VAL A 241 -18.93 -0.80 3.46
CA VAL A 241 -19.13 -0.46 2.04
C VAL A 241 -19.38 -1.73 1.26
N GLU A 242 -20.58 -1.84 0.68
CA GLU A 242 -21.09 -3.06 0.07
C GLU A 242 -21.43 -2.87 -1.41
N PRO A 243 -20.94 -3.75 -2.33
CA PRO A 243 -21.29 -3.67 -3.73
C PRO A 243 -22.76 -4.06 -3.96
N ALA A 244 -23.43 -3.33 -4.84
CA ALA A 244 -24.79 -3.61 -5.27
C ALA A 244 -24.88 -3.56 -6.79
N ALA A 245 -25.60 -4.49 -7.40
CA ALA A 245 -25.82 -4.46 -8.85
C ALA A 245 -26.63 -3.21 -9.29
N VAL A 246 -27.58 -2.79 -8.46
CA VAL A 246 -28.39 -1.56 -8.63
C VAL A 246 -28.64 -0.97 -7.25
N ILE A 247 -28.35 0.31 -7.08
CA ILE A 247 -28.73 1.03 -5.86
C ILE A 247 -30.22 1.31 -5.93
N ARG A 248 -30.98 0.63 -5.08
CA ARG A 248 -32.41 0.90 -4.91
C ARG A 248 -32.61 2.04 -3.91
N PRO A 249 -33.69 2.86 -4.05
CA PRO A 249 -33.95 4.00 -3.16
C PRO A 249 -34.35 3.63 -1.72
N ALA A 250 -34.36 2.34 -1.36
CA ALA A 250 -34.59 1.90 0.02
C ALA A 250 -33.45 2.40 0.93
N GLU A 251 -33.81 2.85 2.13
CA GLU A 251 -32.81 3.26 3.14
C GLU A 251 -31.87 2.09 3.45
N PRO A 252 -30.55 2.26 3.26
CA PRO A 252 -29.58 1.23 3.65
C PRO A 252 -29.59 1.05 5.17
N PRO A 253 -29.16 -0.11 5.71
CA PRO A 253 -28.91 -0.25 7.13
C PRO A 253 -28.01 0.88 7.63
N LYS A 254 -28.23 1.34 8.85
CA LYS A 254 -27.65 2.57 9.43
C LYS A 254 -26.14 2.74 9.24
N ASP A 255 -25.40 1.62 9.16
CA ASP A 255 -23.95 1.62 9.06
C ASP A 255 -23.43 1.04 7.72
N THR A 256 -24.29 1.01 6.69
CA THR A 256 -23.96 0.46 5.38
C THR A 256 -24.09 1.51 4.28
N VAL A 257 -23.11 1.57 3.41
CA VAL A 257 -23.11 2.37 2.18
C VAL A 257 -23.04 1.41 0.98
N TYR A 258 -24.10 1.36 0.19
CA TYR A 258 -24.08 0.60 -1.06
C TYR A 258 -23.38 1.38 -2.16
N PHE A 259 -22.63 0.68 -3.00
CA PHE A 259 -22.06 1.24 -4.21
C PHE A 259 -22.34 0.37 -5.42
N ALA A 260 -22.53 1.01 -6.58
CA ALA A 260 -22.67 0.34 -7.86
C ALA A 260 -21.59 0.85 -8.83
N VAL A 261 -21.03 -0.06 -9.62
CA VAL A 261 -19.99 0.24 -10.62
C VAL A 261 -20.55 0.04 -12.02
N THR A 262 -20.29 0.99 -12.90
CA THR A 262 -20.58 0.86 -14.33
C THR A 262 -19.33 1.21 -15.13
N GLN A 263 -18.83 0.23 -15.90
CA GLN A 263 -17.72 0.44 -16.82
C GLN A 263 -18.21 1.01 -18.15
N ARG A 264 -17.64 2.13 -18.62
CA ARG A 264 -18.02 2.81 -19.88
C ARG A 264 -16.79 3.23 -20.66
N GLY A 265 -16.43 2.46 -21.68
CA GLY A 265 -15.21 2.74 -22.46
C GLY A 265 -13.98 2.88 -21.54
N ASP A 266 -13.34 4.04 -21.57
CA ASP A 266 -12.14 4.36 -20.78
C ASP A 266 -12.47 4.96 -19.39
N SER A 267 -13.73 4.87 -18.93
CA SER A 267 -14.15 5.40 -17.63
C SER A 267 -14.87 4.35 -16.77
N THR A 268 -14.81 4.57 -15.47
CA THR A 268 -15.56 3.85 -14.43
C THR A 268 -16.46 4.85 -13.73
N ALA A 269 -17.76 4.60 -13.74
CA ALA A 269 -18.75 5.35 -12.96
C ALA A 269 -19.04 4.58 -11.67
N ILE A 270 -19.01 5.29 -10.53
CA ILE A 270 -19.37 4.78 -9.21
C ILE A 270 -20.54 5.58 -8.68
N ALA A 271 -21.62 4.90 -8.35
CA ALA A 271 -22.75 5.49 -7.62
C ALA A 271 -22.66 5.03 -6.15
N LEU A 272 -22.83 5.97 -5.20
CA LEU A 272 -22.82 5.69 -3.76
C LEU A 272 -24.19 6.05 -3.14
N ALA A 273 -24.79 5.14 -2.39
CA ALA A 273 -25.91 5.45 -1.49
C ALA A 273 -25.35 6.02 -0.17
N TYR A 274 -24.83 7.24 -0.23
CA TYR A 274 -24.28 7.96 0.91
C TYR A 274 -25.20 9.14 1.26
N GLY A 275 -25.93 9.04 2.37
CA GLY A 275 -26.94 10.03 2.74
C GLY A 275 -28.29 9.81 2.02
N PRO A 276 -29.18 10.84 2.01
CA PRO A 276 -30.50 10.74 1.41
C PRO A 276 -30.43 10.59 -0.13
N PRO A 277 -31.45 9.98 -0.76
CA PRO A 277 -31.56 9.89 -2.22
C PRO A 277 -31.56 11.27 -2.91
N PRO A 278 -31.07 11.39 -4.16
CA PRO A 278 -30.53 10.31 -5.02
C PRO A 278 -29.09 9.92 -4.67
N PRO A 279 -28.60 8.72 -5.11
CA PRO A 279 -27.22 8.33 -4.94
C PRO A 279 -26.24 9.33 -5.52
N LEU A 280 -25.08 9.50 -4.88
CA LEU A 280 -23.99 10.35 -5.35
C LEU A 280 -23.23 9.65 -6.48
N GLY A 281 -23.17 10.27 -7.65
CA GLY A 281 -22.42 9.76 -8.80
C GLY A 281 -21.02 10.36 -8.88
N PHE A 282 -20.02 9.50 -9.18
CA PHE A 282 -18.64 9.86 -9.42
C PHE A 282 -18.11 9.16 -10.67
N THR A 283 -17.22 9.82 -11.40
CA THR A 283 -16.59 9.24 -12.59
C THR A 283 -15.08 9.43 -12.50
N LEU A 284 -14.35 8.35 -12.77
CA LEU A 284 -12.90 8.35 -12.87
C LEU A 284 -12.50 7.57 -14.13
N ARG A 285 -11.22 7.61 -14.49
CA ARG A 285 -10.70 6.76 -15.56
C ARG A 285 -10.94 5.29 -15.26
N ARG A 286 -10.93 4.44 -16.29
CA ARG A 286 -11.15 3.01 -16.15
C ARG A 286 -10.19 2.39 -15.15
N VAL A 287 -10.75 1.60 -14.24
CA VAL A 287 -10.03 0.85 -13.20
C VAL A 287 -10.58 -0.57 -13.10
N THR A 288 -9.86 -1.43 -12.37
CA THR A 288 -10.32 -2.77 -12.00
C THR A 288 -11.50 -2.70 -11.03
N ASP A 289 -12.26 -3.77 -10.88
CA ASP A 289 -13.36 -3.82 -9.90
C ASP A 289 -12.84 -3.70 -8.47
N GLY A 290 -11.68 -4.30 -8.15
CA GLY A 290 -11.01 -4.13 -6.87
C GLY A 290 -10.58 -2.68 -6.62
N MET A 291 -10.08 -1.98 -7.65
CA MET A 291 -9.77 -0.56 -7.51
C MET A 291 -11.04 0.30 -7.43
N ALA A 292 -12.14 -0.07 -8.09
CA ALA A 292 -13.42 0.61 -7.95
C ALA A 292 -13.99 0.49 -6.53
N GLN A 293 -13.87 -0.69 -5.90
CA GLN A 293 -14.17 -0.86 -4.47
C GLN A 293 -13.29 0.02 -3.59
N ASN A 294 -11.98 0.05 -3.85
CA ASN A 294 -11.05 0.92 -3.12
C ASN A 294 -11.38 2.40 -3.31
N ALA A 295 -11.82 2.79 -4.52
CA ALA A 295 -12.30 4.14 -4.77
C ALA A 295 -13.58 4.44 -3.99
N ALA A 296 -14.55 3.52 -3.92
CA ALA A 296 -15.75 3.69 -3.11
C ALA A 296 -15.41 3.90 -1.62
N LEU A 297 -14.46 3.13 -1.05
CA LEU A 297 -13.97 3.33 0.31
C LEU A 297 -13.33 4.71 0.51
N ALA A 298 -12.47 5.14 -0.42
CA ALA A 298 -11.82 6.45 -0.37
C ALA A 298 -12.83 7.62 -0.51
N LEU A 299 -13.84 7.46 -1.37
CA LEU A 299 -14.94 8.41 -1.54
C LEU A 299 -15.76 8.55 -0.24
N CYS A 300 -16.10 7.44 0.41
CA CYS A 300 -16.78 7.44 1.70
C CYS A 300 -15.95 8.19 2.76
N ALA A 301 -14.64 7.94 2.82
CA ALA A 301 -13.75 8.62 3.75
C ALA A 301 -13.64 10.13 3.47
N ALA A 302 -13.53 10.53 2.20
CA ALA A 302 -13.47 11.93 1.80
C ALA A 302 -14.78 12.68 2.14
N LEU A 303 -15.94 12.06 1.87
CA LEU A 303 -17.26 12.59 2.22
C LEU A 303 -17.43 12.70 3.74
N TRP A 304 -17.02 11.68 4.49
CA TRP A 304 -17.03 11.71 5.96
C TRP A 304 -16.19 12.87 6.52
N LEU A 305 -15.06 13.16 5.90
CA LEU A 305 -14.17 14.26 6.26
C LEU A 305 -14.66 15.64 5.75
N GLY A 306 -15.85 15.69 5.16
CA GLY A 306 -16.50 16.92 4.76
C GLY A 306 -16.05 17.50 3.41
N VAL A 307 -15.36 16.72 2.57
CA VAL A 307 -15.00 17.19 1.22
C VAL A 307 -16.25 17.24 0.34
N PRO A 308 -16.61 18.38 -0.26
CA PRO A 308 -17.79 18.50 -1.11
C PRO A 308 -17.69 17.57 -2.35
N ARG A 309 -18.84 17.03 -2.76
CA ARG A 309 -18.95 16.13 -3.92
C ARG A 309 -18.31 16.71 -5.19
N GLU A 310 -18.57 17.97 -5.48
CA GLU A 310 -18.07 18.68 -6.66
C GLU A 310 -16.54 18.77 -6.63
N THR A 311 -15.97 19.03 -5.46
CA THR A 311 -14.52 19.04 -5.24
C THR A 311 -13.91 17.66 -5.43
N ILE A 312 -14.56 16.61 -4.91
CA ILE A 312 -14.16 15.22 -5.12
C ILE A 312 -14.13 14.91 -6.62
N GLN A 313 -15.22 15.21 -7.34
CA GLN A 313 -15.31 14.93 -8.77
C GLN A 313 -14.26 15.71 -9.58
N ALA A 314 -14.01 16.95 -9.27
CA ALA A 314 -12.97 17.75 -9.93
C ALA A 314 -11.56 17.15 -9.73
N ARG A 315 -11.26 16.66 -8.52
CA ARG A 315 -9.98 16.01 -8.21
C ARG A 315 -9.84 14.64 -8.87
N LEU A 316 -10.93 13.86 -8.98
CA LEU A 316 -10.94 12.57 -9.68
C LEU A 316 -10.54 12.69 -11.15
N ALA A 317 -10.88 13.80 -11.81
CA ALA A 317 -10.52 14.03 -13.22
C ALA A 317 -9.00 14.01 -13.46
N GLY A 318 -8.21 14.41 -12.49
CA GLY A 318 -6.74 14.39 -12.55
C GLY A 318 -6.09 13.12 -12.01
N TRP A 319 -6.86 12.17 -11.50
CA TRP A 319 -6.30 10.98 -10.87
C TRP A 319 -5.63 10.04 -11.87
N GLN A 320 -4.47 9.52 -11.48
CA GLN A 320 -3.73 8.49 -12.22
C GLN A 320 -3.35 7.35 -11.25
N PRO A 321 -3.36 6.08 -11.69
CA PRO A 321 -2.83 4.98 -10.89
C PRO A 321 -1.34 5.20 -10.63
N ALA A 322 -0.86 4.73 -9.49
CA ALA A 322 0.57 4.72 -9.23
C ALA A 322 1.29 3.80 -10.25
N LYS A 323 2.54 4.14 -10.58
CA LYS A 323 3.37 3.34 -11.50
C LYS A 323 3.34 1.86 -11.10
N LEU A 324 3.15 0.98 -12.07
CA LEU A 324 3.12 -0.49 -11.91
C LEU A 324 1.99 -1.02 -10.99
N ARG A 325 0.88 -0.30 -10.86
CA ARG A 325 -0.27 -0.71 -10.04
C ARG A 325 -1.58 -0.62 -10.83
N GLY A 326 -1.80 -1.58 -11.73
CA GLY A 326 -2.94 -1.58 -12.65
C GLY A 326 -2.86 -0.44 -13.67
N GLU A 327 -1.67 -0.09 -14.07
CA GLU A 327 -1.40 0.96 -15.03
C GLU A 327 -1.70 0.48 -16.45
N ILE A 328 -2.58 1.21 -17.14
CA ILE A 328 -2.94 0.93 -18.53
C ILE A 328 -2.26 1.98 -19.40
N ARG A 329 -1.42 1.54 -20.33
CA ARG A 329 -0.74 2.37 -21.31
C ARG A 329 -1.04 1.91 -22.73
N ARG A 330 -0.94 2.84 -23.68
CA ARG A 330 -0.86 2.52 -25.11
C ARG A 330 0.47 3.02 -25.63
N GLU A 331 1.31 2.10 -26.10
CA GLU A 331 2.64 2.38 -26.65
C GLU A 331 2.75 1.70 -28.01
N ASP A 332 3.10 2.43 -29.06
CA ASP A 332 3.21 1.95 -30.44
C ASP A 332 1.96 1.16 -30.91
N GLY A 333 0.77 1.63 -30.50
CA GLY A 333 -0.51 0.98 -30.81
C GLY A 333 -0.85 -0.22 -29.91
N ARG A 334 0.08 -0.71 -29.09
CA ARG A 334 -0.12 -1.84 -28.16
C ARG A 334 -0.76 -1.41 -26.86
N LEU A 335 -1.66 -2.23 -26.34
CA LEU A 335 -2.18 -2.10 -25.00
C LEU A 335 -1.22 -2.78 -24.02
N LEU A 336 -0.70 -2.04 -23.05
CA LEU A 336 0.11 -2.56 -21.95
C LEU A 336 -0.69 -2.46 -20.65
N TYR A 337 -0.82 -3.57 -19.94
CA TYR A 337 -1.34 -3.63 -18.57
C TYR A 337 -0.22 -3.98 -17.61
N LEU A 338 0.16 -3.03 -16.74
CA LEU A 338 1.34 -3.13 -15.88
C LEU A 338 0.93 -3.12 -14.40
N ASP A 339 1.13 -4.25 -13.72
CA ASP A 339 0.84 -4.40 -12.30
C ASP A 339 1.92 -5.26 -11.60
N CYS A 340 3.18 -4.80 -11.70
CA CYS A 340 4.38 -5.53 -11.29
C CYS A 340 4.92 -5.14 -9.91
N TYR A 341 4.17 -4.38 -9.12
CA TYR A 341 4.64 -3.96 -7.81
C TYR A 341 4.48 -5.06 -6.75
N ASN A 342 3.38 -5.79 -6.79
CA ASN A 342 3.13 -6.95 -5.92
C ASN A 342 2.02 -7.83 -6.51
N ALA A 343 1.95 -9.09 -6.05
CA ALA A 343 0.94 -10.04 -6.46
C ALA A 343 0.44 -10.88 -5.29
N ASN A 344 -0.88 -11.10 -5.25
CA ASN A 344 -1.54 -12.08 -4.41
C ASN A 344 -2.75 -12.65 -5.17
N PRO A 345 -3.39 -13.74 -4.70
CA PRO A 345 -4.46 -14.39 -5.45
C PRO A 345 -5.63 -13.48 -5.84
N ALA A 346 -6.05 -12.58 -4.96
CA ALA A 346 -7.15 -11.65 -5.23
C ALA A 346 -6.77 -10.61 -6.28
N SER A 347 -5.59 -9.98 -6.15
CA SER A 347 -5.13 -8.97 -7.11
C SER A 347 -4.79 -9.55 -8.48
N MET A 348 -4.35 -10.83 -8.55
CA MET A 348 -4.14 -11.53 -9.82
C MET A 348 -5.46 -11.76 -10.56
N ALA A 349 -6.48 -12.26 -9.85
CA ALA A 349 -7.80 -12.50 -10.43
C ALA A 349 -8.44 -11.21 -10.97
N ASP A 350 -8.39 -10.11 -10.18
CA ASP A 350 -8.93 -8.79 -10.54
C ASP A 350 -8.22 -8.21 -11.79
N ALA A 351 -6.89 -8.29 -11.82
CA ALA A 351 -6.09 -7.82 -12.96
C ALA A 351 -6.35 -8.60 -14.25
N LEU A 352 -6.44 -9.95 -14.16
CA LEU A 352 -6.73 -10.81 -15.31
C LEU A 352 -8.12 -10.53 -15.89
N ALA A 353 -9.14 -10.40 -15.03
CA ALA A 353 -10.49 -10.06 -15.45
C ALA A 353 -10.54 -8.70 -16.17
N THR A 354 -9.85 -7.70 -15.61
CA THR A 354 -9.77 -6.37 -16.21
C THR A 354 -9.06 -6.40 -17.57
N PHE A 355 -7.89 -7.06 -17.64
CA PHE A 355 -7.16 -7.17 -18.91
C PHE A 355 -7.98 -7.89 -19.97
N ALA A 356 -8.67 -8.99 -19.62
CA ALA A 356 -9.54 -9.70 -20.53
C ALA A 356 -10.68 -8.82 -21.08
N ALA A 357 -11.19 -7.90 -20.27
CA ALA A 357 -12.27 -6.99 -20.64
C ALA A 357 -11.83 -5.81 -21.52
N ILE A 358 -10.55 -5.37 -21.44
CA ILE A 358 -10.05 -4.21 -22.19
C ILE A 358 -9.20 -4.58 -23.40
N ALA A 359 -8.61 -5.79 -23.42
CA ALA A 359 -7.80 -6.25 -24.54
C ALA A 359 -8.70 -6.59 -25.73
N PRO A 360 -8.36 -6.18 -26.97
CA PRO A 360 -9.09 -6.57 -28.17
C PRO A 360 -9.28 -8.08 -28.26
N ALA A 361 -10.47 -8.50 -28.67
CA ALA A 361 -10.84 -9.92 -28.70
C ALA A 361 -10.16 -10.70 -29.84
N ASP A 362 -9.84 -10.02 -30.92
CA ASP A 362 -9.26 -10.55 -32.18
C ASP A 362 -7.73 -10.54 -32.20
N GLU A 363 -7.08 -9.85 -31.26
CA GLU A 363 -5.62 -9.78 -31.19
C GLU A 363 -5.05 -10.87 -30.26
N PRO A 364 -3.89 -11.51 -30.60
CA PRO A 364 -3.19 -12.41 -29.69
C PRO A 364 -2.63 -11.65 -28.49
N ARG A 365 -2.72 -12.26 -27.30
CA ARG A 365 -2.33 -11.65 -26.03
C ARG A 365 -1.05 -12.27 -25.49
N LEU A 366 -0.16 -11.44 -24.96
CA LEU A 366 1.02 -11.87 -24.24
C LEU A 366 0.81 -11.72 -22.74
N TYR A 367 0.91 -12.83 -22.01
CA TYR A 367 0.88 -12.85 -20.56
C TYR A 367 2.28 -13.09 -20.00
N VAL A 368 2.74 -12.25 -19.12
CA VAL A 368 3.97 -12.41 -18.35
C VAL A 368 3.61 -12.43 -16.88
N ILE A 369 3.67 -13.61 -16.28
CA ILE A 369 3.24 -13.88 -14.92
C ILE A 369 4.45 -14.14 -14.04
N GLY A 370 4.68 -13.29 -13.04
CA GLY A 370 5.58 -13.58 -11.92
C GLY A 370 4.82 -14.25 -10.79
N CYS A 371 5.44 -15.25 -10.15
CA CYS A 371 4.83 -15.95 -9.02
C CYS A 371 4.47 -15.01 -7.88
N MET A 372 3.51 -15.45 -7.07
CA MET A 372 3.10 -14.78 -5.84
C MET A 372 3.99 -15.27 -4.70
N GLU A 373 4.41 -14.36 -3.83
CA GLU A 373 5.29 -14.67 -2.70
C GLU A 373 4.52 -14.70 -1.37
N GLU A 374 5.10 -15.34 -0.36
CA GLU A 374 4.64 -15.32 1.05
C GLU A 374 3.25 -15.96 1.28
N LEU A 375 2.85 -16.91 0.44
CA LEU A 375 1.58 -17.63 0.56
C LEU A 375 1.65 -18.88 1.46
N GLY A 376 2.84 -19.22 1.96
CA GLY A 376 3.05 -20.36 2.85
C GLY A 376 2.78 -21.71 2.19
N PRO A 377 2.30 -22.73 2.94
CA PRO A 377 2.11 -24.08 2.44
C PRO A 377 1.06 -24.18 1.33
N ASP A 378 0.13 -23.23 1.22
CA ASP A 378 -0.91 -23.20 0.19
C ASP A 378 -0.42 -22.56 -1.13
N ALA A 379 0.85 -22.12 -1.21
CA ALA A 379 1.41 -21.47 -2.39
C ALA A 379 1.23 -22.31 -3.68
N PRO A 380 1.54 -23.63 -3.70
CA PRO A 380 1.33 -24.46 -4.89
C PRO A 380 -0.13 -24.48 -5.36
N ALA A 381 -1.07 -24.60 -4.42
CA ALA A 381 -2.51 -24.65 -4.74
C ALA A 381 -3.00 -23.30 -5.31
N HIS A 382 -2.56 -22.18 -4.76
CA HIS A 382 -2.88 -20.85 -5.27
C HIS A 382 -2.32 -20.62 -6.69
N HIS A 383 -1.09 -21.07 -6.96
CA HIS A 383 -0.48 -20.94 -8.28
C HIS A 383 -1.17 -21.85 -9.33
N ARG A 384 -1.52 -23.08 -8.96
CA ARG A 384 -2.30 -23.96 -9.84
C ARG A 384 -3.69 -23.38 -10.13
N GLN A 385 -4.34 -22.81 -9.12
CA GLN A 385 -5.61 -22.11 -9.30
C GLN A 385 -5.48 -20.87 -10.20
N LEU A 386 -4.37 -20.13 -10.09
CA LEU A 386 -4.07 -19.03 -11.01
C LEU A 386 -3.99 -19.53 -12.46
N GLY A 387 -3.27 -20.62 -12.70
CA GLY A 387 -3.17 -21.24 -14.02
C GLY A 387 -4.54 -21.62 -14.60
N ARG A 388 -5.41 -22.23 -13.80
CA ARG A 388 -6.79 -22.58 -14.21
C ARG A 388 -7.66 -21.37 -14.56
N ARG A 389 -7.35 -20.19 -14.01
CA ARG A 389 -8.11 -18.96 -14.25
C ARG A 389 -7.55 -18.11 -15.39
N LEU A 390 -6.38 -18.44 -15.94
CA LEU A 390 -5.83 -17.71 -17.06
C LEU A 390 -6.73 -17.89 -18.30
N PRO A 391 -7.25 -16.80 -18.88
CA PRO A 391 -8.12 -16.87 -20.06
C PRO A 391 -7.27 -17.00 -21.34
N LEU A 392 -6.40 -18.02 -21.38
CA LEU A 392 -5.45 -18.27 -22.45
C LEU A 392 -6.17 -18.90 -23.66
N ARG A 393 -5.83 -18.43 -24.87
CA ARG A 393 -6.33 -18.93 -26.15
C ARG A 393 -5.17 -19.52 -26.97
N GLU A 394 -5.46 -20.27 -28.02
CA GLU A 394 -4.44 -20.88 -28.90
C GLU A 394 -3.45 -19.87 -29.52
N CYS A 395 -3.92 -18.67 -29.82
CA CYS A 395 -3.09 -17.60 -30.38
C CYS A 395 -2.27 -16.82 -29.35
N ASP A 396 -2.54 -17.01 -28.05
CA ASP A 396 -1.89 -16.27 -26.97
C ASP A 396 -0.52 -16.87 -26.62
N ARG A 397 0.29 -16.12 -25.85
CA ARG A 397 1.57 -16.59 -25.29
C ARG A 397 1.58 -16.34 -23.78
N LEU A 398 2.17 -17.28 -23.05
CA LEU A 398 2.35 -17.19 -21.61
C LEU A 398 3.81 -17.44 -21.22
N PHE A 399 4.40 -16.47 -20.56
CA PHE A 399 5.66 -16.65 -19.83
C PHE A 399 5.39 -16.67 -18.34
N VAL A 400 5.95 -17.64 -17.63
CA VAL A 400 5.83 -17.75 -16.17
C VAL A 400 7.22 -17.72 -15.54
N VAL A 401 7.37 -16.88 -14.51
CA VAL A 401 8.63 -16.62 -13.83
C VAL A 401 8.50 -16.91 -12.35
N GLY A 402 9.41 -17.69 -11.78
CA GLY A 402 9.53 -17.90 -10.34
C GLY A 402 9.34 -19.33 -9.88
N THR A 403 9.48 -19.54 -8.57
CA THR A 403 9.58 -20.86 -7.91
C THR A 403 8.37 -21.78 -8.21
N PHE A 404 7.18 -21.20 -8.32
CA PHE A 404 5.94 -21.95 -8.56
C PHE A 404 5.47 -21.88 -10.04
N ALA A 405 6.38 -21.59 -10.98
CA ALA A 405 6.04 -21.52 -12.40
C ALA A 405 5.46 -22.83 -12.92
N HIS A 406 5.97 -23.97 -12.46
CA HIS A 406 5.45 -25.28 -12.79
C HIS A 406 3.98 -25.45 -12.42
N GLU A 407 3.59 -24.97 -11.23
CA GLU A 407 2.21 -25.08 -10.75
C GLU A 407 1.24 -24.22 -11.58
N VAL A 408 1.66 -23.02 -11.99
CA VAL A 408 0.86 -22.19 -12.89
C VAL A 408 0.67 -22.90 -14.23
N CYS A 409 1.73 -23.42 -14.82
CA CYS A 409 1.68 -24.14 -16.09
C CYS A 409 0.80 -25.39 -15.99
N ALA A 410 0.95 -26.19 -14.91
CA ALA A 410 0.10 -27.34 -14.66
C ALA A 410 -1.38 -26.95 -14.54
N GLY A 411 -1.69 -25.81 -13.89
CA GLY A 411 -3.05 -25.30 -13.80
C GLY A 411 -3.66 -24.94 -15.15
N VAL A 412 -2.88 -24.38 -16.08
CA VAL A 412 -3.35 -24.13 -17.47
C VAL A 412 -3.61 -25.45 -18.20
N LEU A 413 -2.70 -26.41 -18.07
CA LEU A 413 -2.79 -27.71 -18.73
C LEU A 413 -3.89 -28.62 -18.14
N ASP A 414 -4.36 -28.38 -16.92
CA ASP A 414 -5.54 -29.06 -16.36
C ASP A 414 -6.80 -28.85 -17.21
N GLN A 415 -6.86 -27.82 -18.03
CA GLN A 415 -8.05 -27.41 -18.78
C GLN A 415 -7.84 -27.44 -20.30
N ASN A 416 -6.63 -27.29 -20.80
CA ASN A 416 -6.32 -27.11 -22.22
C ASN A 416 -4.96 -27.71 -22.58
N ASP A 417 -4.81 -28.23 -23.81
CA ASP A 417 -3.51 -28.64 -24.33
C ASP A 417 -2.76 -27.46 -24.99
N PHE A 418 -2.32 -26.53 -24.17
CA PHE A 418 -1.61 -25.32 -24.61
C PHE A 418 -0.10 -25.37 -24.38
N THR A 419 0.50 -26.56 -24.51
CA THR A 419 1.94 -26.79 -24.27
C THR A 419 2.86 -25.88 -25.09
N ARG A 420 2.46 -25.54 -26.32
CA ARG A 420 3.24 -24.69 -27.23
C ARG A 420 3.16 -23.19 -26.90
N GLN A 421 2.14 -22.78 -26.17
CA GLN A 421 1.88 -21.39 -25.80
C GLN A 421 2.56 -20.99 -24.52
N ILE A 422 3.02 -21.97 -23.72
CA ILE A 422 3.52 -21.75 -22.36
C ILE A 422 5.03 -21.94 -22.31
N GLN A 423 5.71 -20.99 -21.65
CA GLN A 423 7.13 -21.09 -21.39
C GLN A 423 7.44 -20.68 -19.95
N MET A 424 8.05 -21.58 -19.18
CA MET A 424 8.70 -21.23 -17.91
C MET A 424 10.07 -20.63 -18.20
N VAL A 425 10.39 -19.51 -17.55
CA VAL A 425 11.65 -18.80 -17.77
C VAL A 425 12.36 -18.53 -16.44
N SER A 426 13.68 -18.67 -16.46
CA SER A 426 14.57 -18.34 -15.33
C SER A 426 15.18 -16.95 -15.46
N SER A 427 14.97 -16.27 -16.59
CA SER A 427 15.45 -14.94 -16.88
C SER A 427 14.44 -14.18 -17.74
N LEU A 428 14.60 -12.87 -17.90
CA LEU A 428 13.68 -12.03 -18.68
C LEU A 428 14.06 -11.89 -20.17
N GLU A 429 15.21 -12.40 -20.60
CA GLU A 429 15.66 -12.33 -22.00
C GLU A 429 14.68 -12.96 -23.00
N PRO A 430 14.13 -14.18 -22.76
CA PRO A 430 13.16 -14.77 -23.69
C PRO A 430 11.88 -13.92 -23.82
N VAL A 431 11.46 -13.29 -22.71
CA VAL A 431 10.31 -12.37 -22.71
C VAL A 431 10.59 -11.14 -23.54
N ALA A 432 11.77 -10.52 -23.36
CA ALA A 432 12.18 -9.35 -24.13
C ALA A 432 12.33 -9.63 -25.61
N ALA A 433 12.90 -10.80 -25.97
CA ALA A 433 13.01 -11.25 -27.35
C ALA A 433 11.62 -11.41 -27.99
N CYS A 434 10.68 -12.01 -27.30
CA CYS A 434 9.29 -12.11 -27.76
C CYS A 434 8.63 -10.73 -27.90
N LEU A 435 8.82 -9.84 -26.93
CA LEU A 435 8.23 -8.48 -26.93
C LEU A 435 8.71 -7.61 -28.11
N ALA A 436 9.94 -7.79 -28.59
CA ALA A 436 10.49 -7.01 -29.69
C ALA A 436 9.63 -7.12 -30.96
N ASP A 437 9.10 -8.32 -31.24
CA ASP A 437 8.28 -8.61 -32.42
C ASP A 437 6.77 -8.66 -32.10
N TRP A 438 6.39 -8.62 -30.81
CA TRP A 438 5.00 -8.71 -30.40
C TRP A 438 4.22 -7.44 -30.71
N ARG A 439 3.03 -7.57 -31.29
CA ARG A 439 2.17 -6.42 -31.66
C ARG A 439 0.87 -6.35 -30.86
N GLY A 440 0.40 -7.46 -30.30
CA GLY A 440 -0.84 -7.51 -29.53
C GLY A 440 -0.72 -6.98 -28.11
N PRO A 441 -1.82 -7.01 -27.34
CA PRO A 441 -1.87 -6.61 -25.94
C PRO A 441 -0.91 -7.40 -25.06
N VAL A 442 -0.36 -6.73 -24.04
CA VAL A 442 0.62 -7.30 -23.09
C VAL A 442 0.14 -7.12 -21.66
N PHE A 443 0.17 -8.20 -20.91
CA PHE A 443 -0.13 -8.23 -19.48
C PHE A 443 1.14 -8.58 -18.69
N LEU A 444 1.56 -7.69 -17.80
CA LEU A 444 2.68 -7.93 -16.88
C LEU A 444 2.19 -7.84 -15.44
N LYS A 445 2.21 -8.96 -14.69
CA LYS A 445 1.91 -8.96 -13.27
C LYS A 445 2.69 -10.03 -12.51
N GLY A 446 3.22 -9.64 -11.36
CA GLY A 446 3.97 -10.53 -10.48
C GLY A 446 4.40 -9.84 -9.20
N SER A 447 5.01 -10.60 -8.29
CA SER A 447 5.65 -10.07 -7.10
C SER A 447 6.81 -9.14 -7.46
N ARG A 448 7.05 -8.10 -6.64
CA ARG A 448 8.12 -7.11 -6.82
C ARG A 448 9.51 -7.75 -6.98
N ARG A 449 9.70 -8.92 -6.39
CA ARG A 449 10.92 -9.71 -6.48
C ARG A 449 11.38 -9.91 -7.93
N TYR A 450 10.44 -10.15 -8.86
CA TYR A 450 10.76 -10.47 -10.26
C TYR A 450 10.99 -9.25 -11.15
N ARG A 451 10.57 -8.05 -10.75
CA ARG A 451 10.79 -6.78 -11.46
C ARG A 451 10.48 -6.89 -12.96
N LEU A 452 9.31 -7.42 -13.30
CA LEU A 452 8.91 -7.73 -14.68
C LEU A 452 8.94 -6.52 -15.62
N GLU A 453 8.77 -5.32 -15.10
CA GLU A 453 8.83 -4.07 -15.87
C GLU A 453 10.16 -3.85 -16.60
N ARG A 454 11.24 -4.53 -16.18
CA ARG A 454 12.56 -4.45 -16.83
C ARG A 454 12.56 -4.89 -18.29
N VAL A 455 11.62 -5.76 -18.67
CA VAL A 455 11.48 -6.17 -20.08
C VAL A 455 11.14 -5.00 -21.01
N LEU A 456 10.50 -3.96 -20.47
CA LEU A 456 10.16 -2.74 -21.21
C LEU A 456 11.29 -1.70 -21.17
N GLU A 457 12.21 -1.83 -20.20
CA GLU A 457 13.33 -0.89 -20.01
C GLU A 457 14.63 -1.39 -20.69
N GLY A 458 14.61 -2.54 -21.37
CA GLY A 458 15.78 -3.16 -21.97
C GLY A 458 16.82 -3.69 -20.95
N GLN A 459 16.43 -3.80 -19.66
CA GLN A 459 17.31 -4.20 -18.55
C GLN A 459 17.10 -5.68 -18.18
N THR A 460 17.34 -6.59 -19.10
CA THR A 460 17.02 -8.01 -18.92
C THR A 460 18.17 -8.86 -18.42
N SER A 461 19.41 -8.37 -18.47
CA SER A 461 20.63 -9.13 -18.16
C SER A 461 20.91 -9.41 -16.68
N LEU A 462 20.07 -8.95 -15.75
CA LEU A 462 20.23 -9.25 -14.33
C LEU A 462 19.47 -10.55 -14.00
N PRO A 463 20.11 -11.52 -13.31
CA PRO A 463 19.47 -12.77 -12.95
C PRO A 463 18.21 -12.52 -12.12
N LEU A 464 17.18 -13.33 -12.34
CA LEU A 464 16.02 -13.37 -11.47
C LEU A 464 16.44 -14.00 -10.13
N PRO A 465 15.94 -13.51 -9.01
CA PRO A 465 16.20 -14.14 -7.73
C PRO A 465 15.62 -15.56 -7.71
N CYS A 466 16.43 -16.52 -7.32
CA CYS A 466 16.05 -17.92 -7.11
C CYS A 466 14.97 -18.07 -6.05
#